data_2567e76b48cd5c10bae957a2db0be64d
#
_entry.id   2567e76b48cd5c10bae957a2db0be64d
#
_cell.length_a   1.000
_cell.length_b   1.000
_cell.length_c   1.000
_cell.angle_alpha   90.00
_cell.angle_beta   90.00
_cell.angle_gamma   90.00
#
_symmetry.space_group_name_H-M   'P 1'
#
loop_
_entity.id
_entity.type
_entity.pdbx_description
1 polymer ?
#
loop_
_entity_poly.entity_id
_entity_poly.type
_entity_poly.pdbx_seq_one_letter_code
_entity_poly.pdbx_strand_id
1 'polypeptide(L)'
;RKYRKIPKNLDFKELSHFYPNIKKGRVIKVYDGDSITIAGRIPELKNDVIYKFNLRLNRIDTPEIKTNNPIEKEYAIKVRDILSEKIMNKMVNIKVLKTDKYGRYLAEVSYKKLNINTWLLQNNYAIFYDGGSKEVFDSNRFNPDLSEDVAIAMSLTPNNQTNFGSVNPNYNNFNKNASGSLVKIDINVEDDEKVGVFKI
;
A
#
# COMPACT_ATOMS: atom_id res chain seq x y z
N ARG A 1 -31.20 -26.66 -0.09
CA ARG A 1 -29.98 -27.35 0.37
C ARG A 1 -30.02 -27.46 1.90
N LYS A 2 -30.07 -28.70 2.45
CA LYS A 2 -29.91 -28.90 3.90
C LYS A 2 -28.49 -28.45 4.30
N TYR A 3 -28.35 -27.52 5.26
CA TYR A 3 -27.08 -27.24 5.88
C TYR A 3 -26.52 -28.49 6.51
N ARG A 4 -25.28 -28.86 6.15
CA ARG A 4 -24.58 -29.96 6.85
C ARG A 4 -24.39 -29.55 8.31
N LYS A 5 -24.72 -30.46 9.23
CA LYS A 5 -24.56 -30.22 10.66
C LYS A 5 -23.09 -29.97 11.00
N ILE A 6 -22.80 -28.88 11.67
CA ILE A 6 -21.45 -28.63 12.20
C ILE A 6 -21.24 -29.52 13.41
N PRO A 7 -20.18 -30.34 13.48
CA PRO A 7 -19.88 -31.19 14.63
C PRO A 7 -19.76 -30.37 15.92
N LYS A 8 -20.15 -30.96 17.06
CA LYS A 8 -20.04 -30.28 18.36
C LYS A 8 -18.61 -30.26 18.90
N ASN A 9 -17.82 -31.29 18.59
CA ASN A 9 -16.45 -31.46 19.07
C ASN A 9 -15.47 -31.04 17.95
N LEU A 10 -15.19 -29.76 17.87
CA LEU A 10 -14.21 -29.21 16.94
C LEU A 10 -12.99 -28.75 17.73
N ASP A 11 -11.80 -29.18 17.32
CA ASP A 11 -10.58 -28.55 17.83
C ASP A 11 -10.38 -27.20 17.12
N PHE A 12 -10.41 -26.12 17.90
CA PHE A 12 -10.19 -24.78 17.39
C PHE A 12 -8.85 -24.64 16.65
N LYS A 13 -7.82 -25.38 17.06
CA LYS A 13 -6.48 -25.33 16.43
C LYS A 13 -6.44 -25.97 15.04
N GLU A 14 -7.37 -26.86 14.75
CA GLU A 14 -7.47 -27.54 13.45
C GLU A 14 -8.32 -26.75 12.42
N LEU A 15 -9.03 -25.71 12.87
CA LEU A 15 -9.86 -24.92 11.99
C LEU A 15 -9.01 -23.94 11.17
N SER A 16 -9.16 -24.02 9.87
CA SER A 16 -8.50 -23.08 8.94
C SER A 16 -9.23 -21.73 8.89
N HIS A 17 -8.48 -20.66 8.89
CA HIS A 17 -9.01 -19.34 8.56
C HIS A 17 -9.47 -19.28 7.10
N PHE A 18 -10.63 -18.70 6.84
CA PHE A 18 -11.07 -18.46 5.48
C PHE A 18 -10.42 -17.19 4.94
N TYR A 19 -9.69 -17.33 3.84
CA TYR A 19 -9.16 -16.22 3.06
C TYR A 19 -9.82 -16.24 1.67
N PRO A 20 -10.61 -15.21 1.32
CA PRO A 20 -11.26 -15.17 0.01
C PRO A 20 -10.20 -15.06 -1.10
N ASN A 21 -10.34 -15.88 -2.13
CA ASN A 21 -9.43 -15.88 -3.29
C ASN A 21 -9.79 -14.74 -4.25
N ILE A 22 -9.63 -13.51 -3.77
CA ILE A 22 -9.88 -12.30 -4.56
C ILE A 22 -8.67 -12.09 -5.47
N LYS A 23 -8.84 -12.33 -6.77
CA LYS A 23 -7.75 -12.14 -7.74
C LYS A 23 -7.70 -10.75 -8.33
N LYS A 24 -8.87 -10.09 -8.46
CA LYS A 24 -9.01 -8.76 -9.07
C LYS A 24 -10.10 -7.97 -8.36
N GLY A 25 -9.90 -6.64 -8.29
CA GLY A 25 -10.91 -5.73 -7.77
C GLY A 25 -10.68 -4.31 -8.26
N ARG A 26 -11.74 -3.51 -8.26
CA ARG A 26 -11.66 -2.07 -8.54
C ARG A 26 -11.37 -1.33 -7.23
N VAL A 27 -10.36 -0.50 -7.22
CA VAL A 27 -10.08 0.38 -6.08
C VAL A 27 -11.19 1.42 -6.00
N ILE A 28 -11.89 1.46 -4.86
CA ILE A 28 -13.00 2.40 -4.62
C ILE A 28 -12.70 3.42 -3.53
N LYS A 29 -11.62 3.21 -2.77
CA LYS A 29 -11.13 4.15 -1.77
C LYS A 29 -9.65 3.90 -1.48
N VAL A 30 -8.88 4.96 -1.37
CA VAL A 30 -7.56 4.99 -0.76
C VAL A 30 -7.73 5.72 0.57
N TYR A 31 -7.45 5.05 1.69
CA TYR A 31 -7.63 5.63 3.02
C TYR A 31 -6.38 6.37 3.48
N ASP A 32 -5.24 5.70 3.36
CA ASP A 32 -3.88 6.21 3.58
C ASP A 32 -2.91 5.52 2.61
N GLY A 33 -1.60 5.71 2.77
CA GLY A 33 -0.60 5.19 1.84
C GLY A 33 -0.50 3.66 1.78
N ASP A 34 -1.05 2.93 2.75
CA ASP A 34 -0.98 1.46 2.81
C ASP A 34 -2.33 0.76 2.97
N SER A 35 -3.42 1.51 3.04
CA SER A 35 -4.76 0.98 3.29
C SER A 35 -5.75 1.43 2.22
N ILE A 36 -6.30 0.46 1.49
CA ILE A 36 -7.23 0.68 0.41
C ILE A 36 -8.51 -0.14 0.58
N THR A 37 -9.58 0.30 -0.06
CA THR A 37 -10.81 -0.49 -0.19
C THR A 37 -11.06 -0.80 -1.65
N ILE A 38 -11.40 -2.05 -1.92
CA ILE A 38 -11.73 -2.52 -3.27
C ILE A 38 -13.15 -3.05 -3.34
N ALA A 39 -13.73 -2.99 -4.52
CA ALA A 39 -14.92 -3.74 -4.93
C ALA A 39 -14.47 -4.95 -5.75
N GLY A 40 -14.85 -6.15 -5.35
CA GLY A 40 -14.43 -7.37 -6.01
C GLY A 40 -15.44 -8.51 -5.85
N ARG A 41 -15.22 -9.60 -6.57
CA ARG A 41 -16.02 -10.84 -6.47
C ARG A 41 -15.21 -11.94 -5.83
N ILE A 42 -15.89 -12.86 -5.18
CA ILE A 42 -15.32 -14.11 -4.64
C ILE A 42 -15.67 -15.23 -5.64
N PRO A 43 -14.71 -15.70 -6.44
CA PRO A 43 -14.99 -16.68 -7.49
C PRO A 43 -15.64 -17.98 -6.97
N GLU A 44 -15.29 -18.39 -5.75
CA GLU A 44 -15.78 -19.61 -5.12
C GLU A 44 -17.28 -19.57 -4.82
N LEU A 45 -17.85 -18.38 -4.63
CA LEU A 45 -19.28 -18.25 -4.33
C LEU A 45 -20.17 -18.41 -5.57
N LYS A 46 -19.60 -18.37 -6.77
CA LYS A 46 -20.31 -18.53 -8.07
C LYS A 46 -21.58 -17.67 -8.16
N ASN A 47 -21.52 -16.46 -7.63
CA ASN A 47 -22.59 -15.46 -7.69
C ASN A 47 -22.07 -14.15 -8.29
N ASP A 48 -22.99 -13.26 -8.70
CA ASP A 48 -22.65 -11.97 -9.28
C ASP A 48 -22.53 -10.84 -8.26
N VAL A 49 -22.52 -11.18 -6.98
CA VAL A 49 -22.45 -10.20 -5.91
C VAL A 49 -21.06 -9.56 -5.88
N ILE A 50 -21.04 -8.24 -5.82
CA ILE A 50 -19.84 -7.44 -5.62
C ILE A 50 -19.70 -7.15 -4.13
N TYR A 51 -18.57 -7.50 -3.56
CA TYR A 51 -18.25 -7.32 -2.16
C TYR A 51 -17.23 -6.20 -1.98
N LYS A 52 -17.28 -5.57 -0.81
CA LYS A 52 -16.28 -4.59 -0.37
C LYS A 52 -15.22 -5.27 0.49
N PHE A 53 -13.95 -5.05 0.18
CA PHE A 53 -12.83 -5.59 0.93
C PHE A 53 -11.88 -4.48 1.35
N ASN A 54 -11.50 -4.47 2.63
CA ASN A 54 -10.48 -3.58 3.16
C ASN A 54 -9.14 -4.31 3.11
N LEU A 55 -8.20 -3.76 2.37
CA LEU A 55 -6.86 -4.29 2.20
C LEU A 55 -5.85 -3.40 2.90
N ARG A 56 -4.88 -4.02 3.56
CA ARG A 56 -3.63 -3.38 3.96
C ARG A 56 -2.51 -3.93 3.08
N LEU A 57 -1.73 -3.05 2.49
CA LEU A 57 -0.59 -3.44 1.67
C LEU A 57 0.46 -4.12 2.57
N ASN A 58 0.83 -5.35 2.18
CA ASN A 58 1.67 -6.21 2.99
C ASN A 58 3.13 -5.73 2.99
N ARG A 59 3.81 -5.88 4.14
CA ARG A 59 5.24 -5.58 4.36
C ARG A 59 5.65 -4.13 4.15
N ILE A 60 4.71 -3.21 4.23
CA ILE A 60 5.02 -1.79 4.19
C ILE A 60 4.32 -1.05 5.32
N ASP A 61 4.87 0.09 5.72
CA ASP A 61 4.26 1.08 6.58
C ASP A 61 4.43 2.46 5.97
N THR A 62 3.41 3.29 6.13
CA THR A 62 3.39 4.66 5.61
C THR A 62 3.09 5.63 6.74
N PRO A 63 3.37 6.94 6.58
CA PRO A 63 2.95 7.93 7.56
C PRO A 63 1.44 7.88 7.79
N GLU A 64 1.01 8.13 9.03
CA GLU A 64 -0.38 7.99 9.47
C GLU A 64 -1.16 9.30 9.34
N ILE A 65 -2.33 9.25 8.69
CA ILE A 65 -3.22 10.42 8.63
C ILE A 65 -3.78 10.77 10.01
N LYS A 66 -4.05 9.73 10.84
CA LYS A 66 -4.53 9.90 12.22
C LYS A 66 -3.38 9.99 13.20
N THR A 67 -2.61 11.06 13.11
CA THR A 67 -1.49 11.36 14.00
C THR A 67 -1.66 12.75 14.60
N ASN A 68 -1.06 12.97 15.78
CA ASN A 68 -0.93 14.30 16.38
C ASN A 68 0.30 15.06 15.86
N ASN A 69 1.18 14.39 15.09
CA ASN A 69 2.34 15.01 14.48
C ASN A 69 1.93 15.68 13.14
N PRO A 70 1.98 17.03 13.05
CA PRO A 70 1.54 17.73 11.84
C PRO A 70 2.41 17.40 10.61
N ILE A 71 3.71 17.17 10.80
CA ILE A 71 4.64 16.81 9.74
C ILE A 71 4.29 15.41 9.20
N GLU A 72 4.13 14.42 10.07
CA GLU A 72 3.70 13.08 9.67
C GLU A 72 2.38 13.11 8.89
N LYS A 73 1.42 13.91 9.36
CA LYS A 73 0.11 14.03 8.72
C LYS A 73 0.22 14.58 7.30
N GLU A 74 1.10 15.56 7.07
CA GLU A 74 1.35 16.12 5.75
C GLU A 74 1.92 15.07 4.80
N TYR A 75 2.96 14.35 5.23
CA TYR A 75 3.52 13.22 4.48
C TYR A 75 2.46 12.16 4.17
N ALA A 76 1.64 11.81 5.15
CA ALA A 76 0.57 10.82 4.99
C ALA A 76 -0.46 11.22 3.91
N ILE A 77 -0.85 12.50 3.89
CA ILE A 77 -1.78 13.04 2.90
C ILE A 77 -1.17 12.97 1.50
N LYS A 78 0.09 13.41 1.33
CA LYS A 78 0.79 13.38 0.04
C LYS A 78 0.95 11.95 -0.48
N VAL A 79 1.40 11.01 0.35
CA VAL A 79 1.52 9.58 -0.02
C VAL A 79 0.17 8.99 -0.42
N ARG A 80 -0.90 9.27 0.34
CA ARG A 80 -2.26 8.85 0.00
C ARG A 80 -2.68 9.38 -1.38
N ASP A 81 -2.42 10.65 -1.67
CA ASP A 81 -2.86 11.30 -2.91
C ASP A 81 -2.07 10.75 -4.12
N ILE A 82 -0.76 10.55 -3.98
CA ILE A 82 0.09 9.88 -4.98
C ILE A 82 -0.42 8.46 -5.25
N LEU A 83 -0.71 7.68 -4.23
CA LEU A 83 -1.27 6.34 -4.39
C LEU A 83 -2.66 6.39 -5.04
N SER A 84 -3.50 7.35 -4.63
CA SER A 84 -4.84 7.54 -5.18
C SER A 84 -4.79 7.86 -6.68
N GLU A 85 -3.94 8.77 -7.11
CA GLU A 85 -3.73 9.08 -8.53
C GLU A 85 -3.33 7.85 -9.32
N LYS A 86 -2.44 7.03 -8.76
CA LYS A 86 -1.94 5.82 -9.41
C LYS A 86 -3.00 4.73 -9.60
N ILE A 87 -3.87 4.48 -8.60
CA ILE A 87 -4.74 3.28 -8.59
C ILE A 87 -6.23 3.54 -8.35
N MET A 88 -6.68 4.76 -8.01
CA MET A 88 -8.11 5.04 -7.79
C MET A 88 -8.91 4.71 -9.04
N ASN A 89 -10.05 4.04 -8.85
CA ASN A 89 -10.95 3.57 -9.92
C ASN A 89 -10.32 2.56 -10.91
N LYS A 90 -9.06 2.12 -10.68
CA LYS A 90 -8.41 1.12 -11.55
C LYS A 90 -8.75 -0.30 -11.08
N MET A 91 -8.75 -1.24 -12.06
CA MET A 91 -8.77 -2.67 -11.78
C MET A 91 -7.37 -3.13 -11.42
N VAL A 92 -7.20 -3.65 -10.21
CA VAL A 92 -5.91 -4.15 -9.70
C VAL A 92 -5.94 -5.65 -9.53
N ASN A 93 -4.79 -6.31 -9.68
CA ASN A 93 -4.61 -7.71 -9.31
C ASN A 93 -4.26 -7.77 -7.82
N ILE A 94 -4.75 -8.80 -7.15
CA ILE A 94 -4.66 -8.92 -5.69
C ILE A 94 -4.24 -10.34 -5.34
N LYS A 95 -3.30 -10.44 -4.40
CA LYS A 95 -2.94 -11.68 -3.74
C LYS A 95 -3.12 -11.49 -2.24
N VAL A 96 -4.21 -12.02 -1.71
CA VAL A 96 -4.50 -12.03 -0.27
C VAL A 96 -3.57 -13.05 0.40
N LEU A 97 -2.93 -12.67 1.50
CA LEU A 97 -1.98 -13.50 2.25
C LEU A 97 -2.56 -13.96 3.58
N LYS A 98 -3.04 -13.02 4.39
CA LYS A 98 -3.64 -13.27 5.71
C LYS A 98 -4.50 -12.07 6.13
N THR A 99 -5.10 -12.11 7.31
CA THR A 99 -5.75 -10.95 7.93
C THR A 99 -4.86 -10.36 9.02
N ASP A 100 -4.97 -9.05 9.23
CA ASP A 100 -4.41 -8.40 10.41
C ASP A 100 -5.36 -8.49 11.61
N LYS A 101 -4.92 -8.00 12.77
CA LYS A 101 -5.71 -7.98 14.01
C LYS A 101 -6.97 -7.11 13.95
N TYR A 102 -7.11 -6.27 12.94
CA TYR A 102 -8.27 -5.40 12.72
C TYR A 102 -9.22 -5.94 11.65
N GLY A 103 -8.96 -7.14 11.12
CA GLY A 103 -9.79 -7.79 10.10
C GLY A 103 -9.56 -7.29 8.69
N ARG A 104 -8.50 -6.49 8.42
CA ARG A 104 -8.11 -6.12 7.06
C ARG A 104 -7.32 -7.28 6.44
N TYR A 105 -7.50 -7.49 5.14
CA TYR A 105 -6.70 -8.47 4.41
C TYR A 105 -5.33 -7.89 4.08
N LEU A 106 -4.27 -8.56 4.53
CA LEU A 106 -2.91 -8.26 4.11
C LEU A 106 -2.72 -8.77 2.70
N ALA A 107 -2.36 -7.89 1.77
CA ALA A 107 -2.33 -8.21 0.36
C ALA A 107 -1.11 -7.62 -0.36
N GLU A 108 -0.69 -8.33 -1.41
CA GLU A 108 0.12 -7.77 -2.48
C GLU A 108 -0.84 -7.28 -3.57
N VAL A 109 -0.63 -6.06 -4.04
CA VAL A 109 -1.45 -5.40 -5.04
C VAL A 109 -0.60 -5.03 -6.25
N SER A 110 -1.11 -5.33 -7.46
CA SER A 110 -0.44 -4.95 -8.69
C SER A 110 -1.40 -4.26 -9.65
N TYR A 111 -0.93 -3.18 -10.26
CA TYR A 111 -1.63 -2.48 -11.33
C TYR A 111 -0.83 -2.60 -12.64
N LYS A 112 -1.45 -3.11 -13.70
CA LYS A 112 -0.74 -3.54 -14.91
C LYS A 112 0.36 -4.55 -14.52
N LYS A 113 1.62 -4.27 -14.78
CA LYS A 113 2.77 -5.12 -14.40
C LYS A 113 3.51 -4.60 -13.15
N LEU A 114 3.08 -3.46 -12.58
CA LEU A 114 3.73 -2.82 -11.44
C LEU A 114 3.20 -3.38 -10.13
N ASN A 115 4.10 -3.90 -9.28
CA ASN A 115 3.76 -4.23 -7.88
C ASN A 115 3.73 -2.92 -7.07
N ILE A 116 2.56 -2.56 -6.56
CA ILE A 116 2.34 -1.29 -5.84
C ILE A 116 3.08 -1.26 -4.51
N ASN A 117 3.13 -2.37 -3.77
CA ASN A 117 3.85 -2.46 -2.50
C ASN A 117 5.35 -2.15 -2.71
N THR A 118 5.96 -2.78 -3.71
CA THR A 118 7.37 -2.56 -4.06
C THR A 118 7.61 -1.14 -4.58
N TRP A 119 6.70 -0.64 -5.41
CA TRP A 119 6.80 0.71 -5.95
C TRP A 119 6.79 1.79 -4.87
N LEU A 120 5.95 1.65 -3.84
CA LEU A 120 5.92 2.57 -2.70
C LEU A 120 7.26 2.56 -1.94
N LEU A 121 7.85 1.38 -1.72
CA LEU A 121 9.17 1.25 -1.09
C LEU A 121 10.28 1.88 -1.93
N GLN A 122 10.30 1.60 -3.24
CA GLN A 122 11.36 2.07 -4.15
C GLN A 122 11.38 3.60 -4.31
N ASN A 123 10.22 4.25 -4.12
CA ASN A 123 10.12 5.71 -4.17
C ASN A 123 10.19 6.36 -2.78
N ASN A 124 10.50 5.60 -1.74
CA ASN A 124 10.51 6.08 -0.34
C ASN A 124 9.17 6.71 0.10
N TYR A 125 8.05 6.26 -0.47
CA TYR A 125 6.70 6.63 -0.01
C TYR A 125 6.25 5.73 1.15
N ALA A 126 6.92 4.62 1.35
CA ALA A 126 6.72 3.68 2.43
C ALA A 126 8.07 3.15 2.94
N ILE A 127 8.09 2.64 4.17
CA ILE A 127 9.21 1.90 4.74
C ILE A 127 8.84 0.42 4.85
N PHE A 128 9.84 -0.45 4.93
CA PHE A 128 9.61 -1.86 5.17
C PHE A 128 9.09 -2.09 6.58
N TYR A 129 8.06 -2.97 6.71
CA TYR A 129 7.45 -3.32 7.98
C TYR A 129 7.05 -4.80 8.00
N ASP A 130 7.57 -5.56 8.95
CA ASP A 130 7.34 -7.02 9.07
C ASP A 130 6.19 -7.40 10.01
N GLY A 131 5.55 -6.41 10.65
CA GLY A 131 4.44 -6.63 11.59
C GLY A 131 4.84 -6.54 13.07
N GLY A 132 6.06 -6.11 13.37
CA GLY A 132 6.55 -5.84 14.73
C GLY A 132 5.96 -4.59 15.38
N SER A 133 6.70 -3.97 16.30
CA SER A 133 6.34 -2.68 16.86
C SER A 133 6.47 -1.59 15.82
N LYS A 134 5.49 -0.68 15.76
CA LYS A 134 5.56 0.47 14.87
C LYS A 134 6.65 1.42 15.37
N GLU A 135 7.55 1.81 14.48
CA GLU A 135 8.58 2.80 14.77
C GLU A 135 7.99 4.22 14.82
N VAL A 136 8.67 5.11 15.55
CA VAL A 136 8.33 6.54 15.56
C VAL A 136 8.58 7.12 14.17
N PHE A 137 7.69 8.00 13.71
CA PHE A 137 7.85 8.67 12.43
C PHE A 137 9.14 9.48 12.38
N ASP A 138 9.94 9.25 11.34
CA ASP A 138 11.15 9.99 11.00
C ASP A 138 11.08 10.41 9.53
N SER A 139 10.95 11.71 9.27
CA SER A 139 10.81 12.27 7.91
C SER A 139 12.00 11.95 7.00
N ASN A 140 13.20 11.76 7.55
CA ASN A 140 14.40 11.44 6.77
C ASN A 140 14.34 10.06 6.08
N ARG A 141 13.42 9.22 6.48
CA ARG A 141 13.20 7.88 5.88
C ARG A 141 12.27 7.91 4.69
N PHE A 142 11.63 9.04 4.42
CA PHE A 142 10.67 9.21 3.34
C PHE A 142 11.21 10.13 2.24
N ASN A 143 10.54 10.13 1.11
CA ASN A 143 10.94 10.93 -0.04
C ASN A 143 10.90 12.43 0.31
N PRO A 144 12.02 13.17 0.13
CA PRO A 144 12.08 14.61 0.43
C PRO A 144 11.10 15.46 -0.42
N ASP A 145 10.74 15.00 -1.64
CA ASP A 145 9.75 15.69 -2.47
C ASP A 145 8.35 15.75 -1.83
N LEU A 146 8.12 14.94 -0.77
CA LEU A 146 6.92 15.05 0.05
C LEU A 146 6.94 16.28 0.98
N SER A 147 8.07 16.99 1.08
CA SER A 147 8.32 18.03 2.07
C SER A 147 8.52 19.45 1.51
N GLU A 148 8.12 19.73 0.25
CA GLU A 148 8.35 21.05 -0.34
C GLU A 148 7.85 22.21 0.56
N ASP A 149 6.74 22.01 1.28
CA ASP A 149 6.20 23.02 2.22
C ASP A 149 6.85 22.96 3.61
N VAL A 150 7.42 21.79 3.99
CA VAL A 150 8.10 21.59 5.29
C VAL A 150 9.46 22.28 5.31
N ALA A 151 10.18 22.29 4.18
CA ALA A 151 11.45 23.02 4.06
C ALA A 151 11.29 24.53 4.33
N ILE A 152 10.18 25.10 3.88
CA ILE A 152 9.82 26.51 4.14
C ILE A 152 9.49 26.71 5.63
N ALA A 153 8.74 25.81 6.26
CA ALA A 153 8.40 25.90 7.68
C ALA A 153 9.62 25.71 8.59
N MET A 154 10.56 24.82 8.25
CA MET A 154 11.81 24.64 9.00
C MET A 154 12.79 25.80 8.84
N SER A 155 12.80 26.48 7.70
CA SER A 155 13.62 27.68 7.49
C SER A 155 13.14 28.91 8.29
N LEU A 156 11.90 28.87 8.77
CA LEU A 156 11.27 29.93 9.57
C LEU A 156 11.39 29.72 11.09
N THR A 157 11.92 28.56 11.55
CA THR A 157 12.17 28.33 12.99
C THR A 157 13.66 28.58 13.32
N PRO A 158 14.01 29.52 14.22
CA PRO A 158 15.39 29.74 14.59
C PRO A 158 15.92 28.62 15.49
N ASN A 159 17.00 28.00 15.03
CA ASN A 159 17.98 27.20 15.77
C ASN A 159 17.50 26.30 16.91
N ASN A 160 17.36 25.00 16.63
CA ASN A 160 17.74 23.96 17.58
C ASN A 160 18.66 22.95 16.89
N GLN A 161 19.91 22.90 17.33
CA GLN A 161 20.91 21.93 16.90
C GLN A 161 20.43 20.54 17.29
N THR A 162 20.13 19.70 16.30
CA THR A 162 19.99 18.26 16.51
C THR A 162 21.17 17.55 15.87
N ASN A 163 21.92 16.84 16.70
CA ASN A 163 23.01 15.96 16.31
C ASN A 163 22.52 14.89 15.34
N PHE A 164 23.12 14.83 14.17
CA PHE A 164 22.91 13.79 13.18
C PHE A 164 23.41 12.45 13.69
N GLY A 165 22.50 11.57 14.12
CA GLY A 165 22.79 10.16 14.39
C GLY A 165 22.94 9.39 13.09
N SER A 166 23.90 8.51 13.07
CA SER A 166 24.41 7.68 11.97
C SER A 166 23.35 7.03 11.08
N VAL A 167 23.53 7.19 9.77
CA VAL A 167 22.79 6.49 8.71
C VAL A 167 22.98 4.97 8.86
N ASN A 168 21.86 4.25 8.90
CA ASN A 168 21.87 2.77 8.98
C ASN A 168 22.47 2.18 7.68
N PRO A 169 23.62 1.44 7.73
CA PRO A 169 24.35 1.01 6.54
C PRO A 169 23.65 -0.09 5.72
N ASN A 170 22.54 -0.65 6.18
CA ASN A 170 21.88 -1.79 5.54
C ASN A 170 20.93 -1.43 4.37
N TYR A 171 20.70 -0.15 4.08
CA TYR A 171 19.82 0.28 2.99
C TYR A 171 20.54 0.67 1.68
N ASN A 172 21.90 0.75 1.69
CA ASN A 172 22.67 1.22 0.53
C ASN A 172 22.97 0.15 -0.54
N ASN A 173 22.44 -1.07 -0.45
CA ASN A 173 22.80 -2.15 -1.38
C ASN A 173 21.87 -2.31 -2.59
N PHE A 174 20.90 -1.40 -2.85
CA PHE A 174 20.00 -1.56 -4.00
C PHE A 174 20.13 -0.52 -5.11
N ASN A 175 20.98 0.50 -4.99
CA ASN A 175 21.10 1.51 -6.05
C ASN A 175 22.51 2.12 -6.15
N LYS A 176 23.53 1.30 -6.48
CA LYS A 176 24.74 1.82 -7.11
C LYS A 176 25.20 0.89 -8.20
N ASN A 177 24.77 1.16 -9.42
CA ASN A 177 25.60 0.81 -10.58
C ASN A 177 26.78 1.79 -10.62
N ALA A 178 27.96 1.27 -10.89
CA ALA A 178 29.27 1.93 -10.77
C ALA A 178 29.56 2.99 -11.85
N SER A 179 28.56 3.71 -12.34
CA SER A 179 28.78 4.85 -13.25
C SER A 179 27.63 5.84 -13.09
N GLY A 180 27.85 6.88 -12.34
CA GLY A 180 26.92 7.97 -12.00
C GLY A 180 26.17 8.66 -13.14
N SER A 181 25.40 7.94 -13.94
CA SER A 181 24.52 8.46 -14.98
C SER A 181 23.11 8.00 -14.72
N LEU A 182 22.19 8.94 -14.62
CA LEU A 182 20.75 8.70 -14.64
C LEU A 182 20.37 8.14 -16.01
N VAL A 183 19.98 6.87 -16.08
CA VAL A 183 19.41 6.27 -17.28
C VAL A 183 17.91 6.58 -17.26
N LYS A 184 17.46 7.46 -18.16
CA LYS A 184 16.06 7.58 -18.53
C LYS A 184 15.63 6.29 -19.22
N ILE A 185 14.73 5.53 -18.61
CA ILE A 185 14.06 4.42 -19.28
C ILE A 185 12.80 4.99 -19.92
N ASP A 186 12.83 5.22 -21.20
CA ASP A 186 11.64 5.50 -22.00
C ASP A 186 10.83 4.20 -22.15
N ILE A 187 9.72 4.13 -21.45
CA ILE A 187 8.76 3.03 -21.58
C ILE A 187 7.74 3.44 -22.64
N ASN A 188 7.87 2.90 -23.85
CA ASN A 188 6.82 2.95 -24.87
C ASN A 188 5.59 2.20 -24.34
N VAL A 189 4.52 2.92 -24.08
CA VAL A 189 3.20 2.38 -23.72
C VAL A 189 2.39 2.25 -25.01
N GLU A 190 2.22 1.02 -25.49
CA GLU A 190 1.18 0.74 -26.48
C GLU A 190 -0.19 0.71 -25.79
N ASP A 191 -1.07 1.60 -26.21
CA ASP A 191 -2.44 1.71 -25.74
C ASP A 191 -3.32 0.64 -26.40
N ASP A 192 -3.70 -0.38 -25.66
CA ASP A 192 -4.82 -1.27 -26.01
C ASP A 192 -6.07 -0.89 -25.19
N GLU A 193 -6.71 0.21 -25.56
CA GLU A 193 -8.08 0.52 -25.19
C GLU A 193 -9.04 0.17 -26.33
N LYS A 194 -9.61 -1.04 -26.31
CA LYS A 194 -10.86 -1.32 -27.03
C LYS A 194 -12.04 -0.92 -26.12
N VAL A 195 -12.59 0.24 -26.41
CA VAL A 195 -13.84 0.74 -25.84
C VAL A 195 -14.99 -0.08 -26.40
N GLY A 196 -15.55 -0.97 -25.60
CA GLY A 196 -16.84 -1.61 -25.87
C GLY A 196 -17.99 -0.67 -25.50
N VAL A 197 -18.68 -0.11 -26.49
CA VAL A 197 -19.93 0.63 -26.30
C VAL A 197 -21.04 -0.35 -25.96
N PHE A 198 -21.56 -0.31 -24.74
CA PHE A 198 -22.82 -0.96 -24.41
C PHE A 198 -23.96 0.04 -24.65
N LYS A 199 -24.84 -0.29 -25.62
CA LYS A 199 -26.16 0.32 -25.75
C LYS A 199 -27.10 -0.28 -24.69
N ILE A 200 -27.85 0.61 -24.07
CA ILE A 200 -28.99 0.32 -23.18
C ILE A 200 -30.14 -0.29 -23.99
#